data_fbe833b10de855159d41fd2063a0a86b
#
_entry.id   fbe833b10de855159d41fd2063a0a86b
#
_cell.length_a   1.000
_cell.length_b   1.000
_cell.length_c   1.000
_cell.angle_alpha   90.00
_cell.angle_beta   90.00
_cell.angle_gamma   90.00
#
_symmetry.space_group_name_H-M   'P 1'
#
loop_
_entity.id
_entity.type
_entity.pdbx_description
1 polymer ?
#
loop_
_entity_poly.entity_id
_entity_poly.type
_entity_poly.pdbx_seq_one_letter_code
_entity_poly.pdbx_strand_id
1 'polypeptide(L)' 'MTVKDAVVNRFQGICAQRGIKANELANLAGVTPSTVYSMMDGNRRDLSIITIKKLCDGLDMTLGEFFSTPAFDTLEQELR' A
#
# COMPACT_ATOMS: atom_id res chain seq x y z
N MET A 1 3.62 -11.23 -10.36
CA MET A 1 3.57 -10.27 -9.24
C MET A 1 2.49 -10.68 -8.26
N THR A 2 2.81 -10.72 -6.99
CA THR A 2 1.84 -11.05 -5.94
C THR A 2 1.01 -9.83 -5.56
N VAL A 3 -0.09 -10.06 -4.82
CA VAL A 3 -0.90 -8.94 -4.29
C VAL A 3 -0.04 -8.02 -3.44
N LYS A 4 0.84 -8.59 -2.60
CA LYS A 4 1.75 -7.81 -1.77
C LYS A 4 2.61 -6.88 -2.62
N ASP A 5 3.21 -7.39 -3.68
CA ASP A 5 4.06 -6.60 -4.57
C ASP A 5 3.28 -5.46 -5.21
N ALA A 6 2.06 -5.75 -5.67
CA ALA A 6 1.23 -4.74 -6.33
C ALA A 6 0.82 -3.64 -5.35
N VAL A 7 0.48 -4.00 -4.10
CA VAL A 7 0.11 -3.01 -3.08
C VAL A 7 1.29 -2.11 -2.74
N VAL A 8 2.47 -2.70 -2.52
CA VAL A 8 3.68 -1.93 -2.22
C VAL A 8 4.02 -0.99 -3.37
N ASN A 9 4.02 -1.51 -4.61
CA ASN A 9 4.32 -0.68 -5.78
C ASN A 9 3.32 0.45 -5.94
N ARG A 10 2.03 0.20 -5.66
CA ARG A 10 1.00 1.23 -5.75
C ARG A 10 1.26 2.36 -4.77
N PHE A 11 1.54 2.04 -3.50
CA PHE A 11 1.85 3.07 -2.50
C PHE A 11 3.13 3.82 -2.85
N GLN A 12 4.18 3.12 -3.29
CA GLN A 12 5.43 3.77 -3.69
C GLN A 12 5.20 4.73 -4.85
N GLY A 13 4.40 4.33 -5.83
CA GLY A 13 4.07 5.19 -6.97
C GLY A 13 3.30 6.43 -6.57
N ILE A 14 2.32 6.28 -5.67
CA ILE A 14 1.54 7.43 -5.17
C ILE A 14 2.44 8.39 -4.39
N CYS A 15 3.29 7.86 -3.51
CA CYS A 15 4.22 8.68 -2.74
C CYS A 15 5.19 9.43 -3.65
N ALA A 16 5.74 8.76 -4.66
CA ALA A 16 6.64 9.39 -5.62
C ALA A 16 5.93 10.51 -6.39
N GLN A 17 4.71 10.26 -6.82
CA GLN A 17 3.92 11.23 -7.56
C GLN A 17 3.59 12.47 -6.72
N ARG A 18 3.36 12.27 -5.43
CA ARG A 18 3.02 13.37 -4.50
C ARG A 18 4.25 13.99 -3.85
N GLY A 19 5.45 13.43 -4.06
CA GLY A 19 6.68 13.93 -3.48
C GLY A 19 6.75 13.75 -1.97
N ILE A 20 6.13 12.69 -1.43
CA ILE A 20 6.16 12.38 0.01
C ILE A 20 6.96 11.11 0.26
N LYS A 21 7.50 11.00 1.46
CA LYS A 21 8.26 9.83 1.92
C LYS A 21 7.41 8.95 2.82
N ALA A 22 7.92 7.75 3.12
CA ALA A 22 7.21 6.79 3.96
C ALA A 22 6.84 7.36 5.34
N ASN A 23 7.73 8.17 5.94
CA ASN A 23 7.44 8.79 7.23
C ASN A 23 6.27 9.77 7.14
N GLU A 24 6.20 10.53 6.05
CA GLU A 24 5.08 11.45 5.82
C GLU A 24 3.77 10.68 5.62
N LEU A 25 3.82 9.59 4.88
CA LEU A 25 2.66 8.72 4.70
C LEU A 25 2.16 8.20 6.05
N ALA A 26 3.07 7.74 6.91
CA ALA A 26 2.72 7.26 8.24
C ALA A 26 2.03 8.35 9.06
N ASN A 27 2.57 9.57 9.03
CA ASN A 27 1.98 10.70 9.75
C ASN A 27 0.58 11.03 9.24
N LEU A 28 0.39 11.04 7.93
CA LEU A 28 -0.93 11.31 7.32
C LEU A 28 -1.96 10.25 7.70
N ALA A 29 -1.51 9.01 7.82
CA ALA A 29 -2.39 7.88 8.12
C ALA A 29 -2.61 7.66 9.63
N GLY A 30 -1.88 8.38 10.47
CA GLY A 30 -1.98 8.21 11.93
C GLY A 30 -1.39 6.90 12.41
N VAL A 31 -0.42 6.33 11.70
CA VAL A 31 0.28 5.11 12.10
C VAL A 31 1.76 5.42 12.33
N THR A 32 2.48 4.48 12.93
CA THR A 32 3.92 4.66 13.14
C THR A 32 4.67 4.41 11.84
N PRO A 33 5.85 5.05 11.64
CA PRO A 33 6.68 4.76 10.49
C PRO A 33 7.04 3.28 10.36
N SER A 34 7.24 2.58 11.48
CA SER A 34 7.55 1.15 11.45
C SER A 34 6.42 0.33 10.83
N THR A 35 5.16 0.76 10.98
CA THR A 35 4.02 0.11 10.33
C THR A 35 4.15 0.17 8.81
N VAL A 36 4.53 1.33 8.28
CA VAL A 36 4.71 1.50 6.83
C VAL A 36 5.90 0.68 6.34
N TYR A 37 7.03 0.71 7.04
CA TYR A 37 8.20 -0.08 6.66
C TYR A 37 7.93 -1.58 6.72
N SER A 38 7.18 -2.03 7.73
CA SER A 38 6.78 -3.45 7.82
C SER A 38 5.88 -3.85 6.65
N MET A 39 4.96 -2.97 6.28
CA MET A 39 4.08 -3.22 5.14
C MET A 39 4.89 -3.34 3.84
N MET A 40 5.95 -2.55 3.69
CA MET A 40 6.78 -2.55 2.49
C MET A 40 7.87 -3.64 2.48
N ASP A 41 8.08 -4.35 3.61
CA ASP A 41 9.10 -5.38 3.72
C ASP A 41 8.77 -6.55 2.81
N GLY A 42 9.63 -6.82 1.82
CA GLY A 42 9.43 -7.89 0.85
C GLY A 42 9.45 -9.30 1.44
N ASN A 43 9.97 -9.47 2.68
CA ASN A 43 9.97 -10.75 3.36
C ASN A 43 8.64 -11.05 4.05
N ARG A 44 7.78 -10.05 4.20
CA ARG A 44 6.45 -10.22 4.79
C ARG A 44 5.44 -10.35 3.66
N ARG A 45 4.68 -11.43 3.65
CA ARG A 45 3.71 -11.70 2.59
C ARG A 45 2.30 -11.22 2.92
N ASP A 46 1.99 -11.14 4.21
CA ASP A 46 0.66 -10.75 4.66
C ASP A 46 0.53 -9.24 4.75
N LEU A 47 -0.64 -8.76 4.36
CA LEU A 47 -1.02 -7.36 4.48
C LEU A 47 -2.37 -7.29 5.18
N SER A 48 -2.50 -6.33 6.10
CA SER A 48 -3.79 -6.04 6.70
C SER A 48 -4.57 -5.07 5.80
N ILE A 49 -5.79 -5.44 5.46
CA ILE A 49 -6.67 -4.52 4.72
C ILE A 49 -6.97 -3.28 5.54
N ILE A 50 -6.98 -3.41 6.87
CA ILE A 50 -7.18 -2.25 7.76
C ILE A 50 -6.02 -1.27 7.63
N THR A 51 -4.78 -1.77 7.57
CA THR A 51 -3.62 -0.91 7.36
C THR A 51 -3.71 -0.21 6.00
N ILE A 52 -4.08 -0.94 4.96
CA ILE A 52 -4.27 -0.35 3.62
C ILE A 52 -5.32 0.77 3.69
N LYS A 53 -6.43 0.53 4.39
CA LYS A 53 -7.49 1.53 4.53
C LYS A 53 -7.00 2.78 5.24
N LYS A 54 -6.22 2.61 6.32
CA LYS A 54 -5.66 3.76 7.06
C LYS A 54 -4.74 4.59 6.16
N LEU A 55 -3.89 3.93 5.39
CA LEU A 55 -2.98 4.63 4.47
C LEU A 55 -3.76 5.35 3.37
N CYS A 56 -4.79 4.70 2.83
CA CYS A 56 -5.66 5.34 1.83
C CYS A 56 -6.37 6.55 2.42
N ASP A 57 -6.87 6.45 3.65
CA ASP A 57 -7.52 7.60 4.32
C ASP A 57 -6.54 8.76 4.48
N GLY A 58 -5.28 8.45 4.85
CA GLY A 58 -4.24 9.48 4.95
C GLY A 58 -3.92 10.14 3.62
N LEU A 59 -4.09 9.43 2.53
CA LEU A 59 -3.88 9.95 1.17
C LEU A 59 -5.13 10.54 0.55
N ASP A 60 -6.23 10.55 1.29
CA ASP A 60 -7.54 11.03 0.83
C ASP A 60 -8.00 10.25 -0.42
N MET A 61 -7.83 8.93 -0.38
CA MET A 61 -8.24 8.01 -1.44
C MET A 61 -9.23 7.00 -0.89
N THR A 62 -10.15 6.57 -1.75
CA THR A 62 -11.00 5.41 -1.43
C THR A 62 -10.25 4.12 -1.73
N LEU A 63 -10.69 3.01 -1.14
CA LEU A 63 -10.15 1.70 -1.49
C LEU A 63 -10.41 1.37 -2.97
N GLY A 64 -11.58 1.77 -3.49
CA GLY A 64 -11.87 1.57 -4.90
C GLY A 64 -10.88 2.27 -5.80
N GLU A 65 -10.56 3.52 -5.50
CA GLU A 65 -9.56 4.27 -6.26
C GLU A 65 -8.18 3.62 -6.17
N PHE A 66 -7.81 3.16 -4.98
CA PHE A 66 -6.51 2.53 -4.77
C PHE A 66 -6.36 1.28 -5.64
N PHE A 67 -7.39 0.43 -5.67
CA PHE A 67 -7.33 -0.86 -6.37
C PHE A 67 -7.78 -0.81 -7.83
N SER A 68 -8.07 0.37 -8.37
CA SER A 68 -8.64 0.50 -9.72
C SER A 68 -7.60 0.49 -10.85
N THR A 69 -6.37 0.07 -10.57
CA THR A 69 -5.33 0.00 -11.61
C THR A 69 -5.27 -1.39 -12.23
N PRO A 70 -4.89 -1.51 -13.52
CA PRO A 70 -4.82 -2.81 -14.19
C PRO A 70 -3.89 -3.82 -13.55
N ALA A 71 -2.88 -3.36 -12.80
CA ALA A 71 -1.93 -4.24 -12.13
C ALA A 71 -2.62 -5.20 -11.17
N PHE A 72 -3.75 -4.79 -10.56
CA PHE A 72 -4.48 -5.65 -9.63
C PHE A 72 -5.33 -6.71 -10.34
N ASP A 73 -5.57 -6.57 -11.63
CA ASP A 73 -6.39 -7.51 -12.38
C ASP A 73 -5.58 -8.68 -12.98
N THR A 74 -4.26 -8.57 -12.98
CA THR A 74 -3.36 -9.55 -13.62
C THR A 74 -2.44 -10.24 -12.63
N LEU A 75 -2.83 -10.29 -11.36
CA LEU A 75 -2.01 -10.85 -10.30
C LEU A 75 -2.02 -12.38 -10.33
N GLU A 76 -0.96 -12.96 -9.78
CA GLU A 76 -0.89 -14.40 -9.52
C GLU A 76 -1.97 -14.82 -8.53
N GLN A 77 -2.46 -16.04 -8.69
CA GLN A 77 -3.37 -16.59 -7.71
C GLN A 77 -2.65 -16.85 -6.40
N GLU A 78 -3.34 -16.59 -5.29
CA GLU A 78 -2.79 -16.87 -3.95
C GLU A 78 -3.21 -18.25 -3.44
N LEU A 79 -3.98 -18.98 -4.21
CA LEU A 79 -4.40 -20.34 -3.85
C LEU A 79 -3.20 -21.29 -3.91
N ARG A 80 -3.06 -22.10 -2.87
CA ARG A 80 -1.97 -23.06 -2.73
C ARG A 80 -2.49 -24.39 -2.24
#